data_a0191c06c5fdd516ba2a12179e5ac557
#
_entry.id   a0191c06c5fdd516ba2a12179e5ac557
#
_cell.length_a   1.000
_cell.length_b   1.000
_cell.length_c   1.000
_cell.angle_alpha   90.00
_cell.angle_beta   90.00
_cell.angle_gamma   90.00
#
_symmetry.space_group_name_H-M   'P 1'
#
loop_
_entity.id
_entity.type
_entity.pdbx_description
1 polymer ?
#
loop_
_entity_poly.entity_id
_entity_poly.type
_entity_poly.pdbx_seq_one_letter_code
_entity_poly.pdbx_strand_id
1 'polypeptide(L)'
;MGPDPIDRRGFFALSGGALLCTLAGQEVATDEGKIDVEGLSRGVKVPPKVAAAEWRGADPGAAVLAGLPSGGSTREYWIAAEPVEWNIVPTHRDQMMAEKVKQGKTRFGAYGYRSYSAGFKSPLGKATVPGPLIEAEVGDTVVVHFRNKLGAPATIHPHGIFYANEMDGAYKGKWTDPGGFVQRNRTFTYVWEAREGTEGTWLYHDHGPMDPLPTFKGLFGPLVVRKRGEARPDREFFLAFHTFDPSVTGLRANYYCVNGKAYAGNTPTLEAQVGQRVAFHVYGVDNFFHTFHLHGHRWSEPDGRIVDNKTFGPAESFRFEFVEDNPGRWFYHCHVFQHLHQGMNGWYLVS
;
A
#
# COMPACT_ATOMS: atom_id res chain seq x y z
N MET A 1 42.00 24.71 -28.97
CA MET A 1 41.23 23.49 -28.99
C MET A 1 40.25 23.56 -27.83
N GLY A 2 39.02 23.93 -28.11
CA GLY A 2 37.93 23.95 -27.12
C GLY A 2 37.35 22.54 -26.96
N PRO A 3 36.74 22.22 -25.82
CA PRO A 3 36.11 20.93 -25.63
C PRO A 3 34.88 20.78 -26.52
N ASP A 4 34.76 19.59 -27.13
CA ASP A 4 33.60 19.21 -27.94
C ASP A 4 32.29 19.28 -27.14
N PRO A 5 31.17 19.66 -27.76
CA PRO A 5 29.88 19.68 -27.10
C PRO A 5 29.43 18.23 -26.82
N ILE A 6 29.09 17.98 -25.56
CA ILE A 6 28.54 16.70 -25.09
C ILE A 6 27.27 16.43 -25.89
N ASP A 7 27.26 15.36 -26.66
CA ASP A 7 26.10 14.87 -27.40
C ASP A 7 25.00 14.48 -26.41
N ARG A 8 23.82 15.08 -26.58
CA ARG A 8 22.64 14.83 -25.76
C ARG A 8 22.18 13.34 -25.77
N ARG A 9 22.64 12.56 -26.75
CA ARG A 9 22.38 11.11 -26.81
C ARG A 9 23.24 10.30 -25.84
N GLY A 10 24.42 10.81 -25.45
CA GLY A 10 25.30 10.18 -24.47
C GLY A 10 24.86 10.35 -23.02
N PHE A 11 24.04 11.38 -22.71
CA PHE A 11 23.60 11.64 -21.35
C PHE A 11 22.53 10.63 -20.86
N PHE A 12 21.77 10.04 -21.77
CA PHE A 12 20.77 9.02 -21.44
C PHE A 12 21.33 7.60 -21.32
N ALA A 13 22.56 7.37 -21.76
CA ALA A 13 23.21 6.04 -21.69
C ALA A 13 23.91 5.77 -20.35
N LEU A 14 24.08 6.79 -19.48
CA LEU A 14 24.79 6.67 -18.20
C LEU A 14 23.88 6.62 -16.97
N SER A 15 22.55 6.66 -17.13
CA SER A 15 21.59 6.58 -16.01
C SER A 15 21.04 5.16 -15.78
N GLY A 16 21.56 4.16 -16.45
CA GLY A 16 21.30 2.75 -16.17
C GLY A 16 22.14 2.26 -14.98
N GLY A 17 21.99 2.86 -13.81
CA GLY A 17 22.56 2.35 -12.58
C GLY A 17 21.81 1.09 -12.15
N ALA A 18 22.44 -0.09 -12.30
CA ALA A 18 21.92 -1.32 -11.71
C ALA A 18 21.85 -1.15 -10.20
N LEU A 19 20.64 -1.17 -9.64
CA LEU A 19 20.44 -1.24 -8.19
C LEU A 19 20.68 -2.70 -7.80
N LEU A 20 21.86 -2.99 -7.23
CA LEU A 20 22.19 -4.29 -6.65
C LEU A 20 21.48 -4.42 -5.30
N CYS A 21 20.39 -5.19 -5.26
CA CYS A 21 19.83 -5.67 -4.01
C CYS A 21 20.36 -7.08 -3.74
N THR A 22 21.17 -7.23 -2.70
CA THR A 22 21.58 -8.55 -2.19
C THR A 22 20.54 -9.03 -1.18
N LEU A 23 19.73 -9.99 -1.56
CA LEU A 23 18.88 -10.77 -0.66
C LEU A 23 19.50 -12.16 -0.51
N ALA A 24 19.90 -12.50 0.71
CA ALA A 24 20.38 -13.84 1.09
C ALA A 24 21.54 -14.40 0.24
N GLY A 25 22.51 -13.56 -0.14
CA GLY A 25 23.75 -14.02 -0.79
C GLY A 25 23.63 -14.39 -2.27
N GLN A 26 22.51 -14.10 -2.93
CA GLN A 26 22.37 -14.20 -4.38
C GLN A 26 22.28 -12.81 -5.01
N GLU A 27 23.12 -12.55 -6.00
CA GLU A 27 23.00 -11.37 -6.84
C GLU A 27 21.82 -11.53 -7.79
N VAL A 28 20.82 -10.67 -7.63
CA VAL A 28 19.71 -10.56 -8.59
C VAL A 28 20.05 -9.41 -9.53
N ALA A 29 20.51 -9.73 -10.73
CA ALA A 29 20.73 -8.73 -11.78
C ALA A 29 19.37 -8.24 -12.28
N THR A 30 19.11 -6.96 -12.13
CA THR A 30 17.91 -6.31 -12.68
C THR A 30 18.24 -5.74 -14.05
N ASP A 31 17.67 -6.32 -15.10
CA ASP A 31 17.70 -5.73 -16.43
C ASP A 31 16.67 -4.60 -16.49
N GLU A 32 17.12 -3.36 -16.65
CA GLU A 32 16.30 -2.14 -16.82
C GLU A 32 15.24 -1.88 -15.71
N GLY A 33 15.56 -2.16 -14.45
CA GLY A 33 14.65 -1.87 -13.32
C GLY A 33 13.45 -2.81 -13.23
N LYS A 34 13.46 -3.94 -13.89
CA LYS A 34 12.49 -5.02 -13.70
C LYS A 34 12.85 -5.84 -12.48
N ILE A 35 11.93 -5.92 -11.53
CA ILE A 35 12.07 -6.82 -10.39
C ILE A 35 11.50 -8.17 -10.81
N ASP A 36 12.31 -9.23 -10.73
CA ASP A 36 11.81 -10.60 -10.89
C ASP A 36 11.05 -11.03 -9.63
N VAL A 37 9.80 -10.57 -9.53
CA VAL A 37 8.92 -10.87 -8.39
C VAL A 37 8.64 -12.38 -8.29
N GLU A 38 8.56 -13.09 -9.41
CA GLU A 38 8.46 -14.55 -9.41
C GLU A 38 9.75 -15.20 -8.87
N GLY A 39 10.92 -14.63 -9.20
CA GLY A 39 12.20 -15.06 -8.67
C GLY A 39 12.31 -14.90 -7.16
N LEU A 40 11.81 -13.80 -6.62
CA LEU A 40 11.77 -13.56 -5.17
C LEU A 40 10.86 -14.56 -4.45
N SER A 41 9.80 -15.03 -5.09
CA SER A 41 8.86 -16.01 -4.55
C SER A 41 9.26 -17.48 -4.84
N ARG A 42 10.30 -17.71 -5.66
CA ARG A 42 10.76 -19.05 -6.02
C ARG A 42 11.46 -19.74 -4.86
N GLY A 43 10.88 -20.68 -4.29
CA GLY A 43 11.46 -21.49 -3.21
C GLY A 43 10.47 -21.83 -2.10
N VAL A 44 9.40 -21.08 -2.02
CA VAL A 44 8.33 -21.37 -1.06
C VAL A 44 7.35 -22.36 -1.71
N LYS A 45 7.64 -23.66 -1.59
CA LYS A 45 6.69 -24.72 -1.95
C LYS A 45 5.77 -24.96 -0.77
N VAL A 46 4.49 -24.61 -0.89
CA VAL A 46 3.47 -24.98 0.09
C VAL A 46 3.32 -26.51 0.07
N PRO A 47 3.69 -27.23 1.15
CA PRO A 47 3.53 -28.69 1.18
C PRO A 47 2.03 -29.03 1.13
N PRO A 48 1.58 -29.90 0.21
CA PRO A 48 0.14 -30.19 0.05
C PRO A 48 -0.52 -30.80 1.30
N LYS A 49 0.25 -31.31 2.24
CA LYS A 49 -0.25 -32.01 3.43
C LYS A 49 -0.30 -31.19 4.72
N VAL A 50 0.30 -30.00 4.76
CA VAL A 50 0.31 -29.15 5.97
C VAL A 50 -1.08 -28.56 6.26
N ALA A 51 -1.90 -28.40 5.23
CA ALA A 51 -3.12 -27.62 5.27
C ALA A 51 -4.24 -28.12 6.20
N ALA A 52 -4.31 -29.40 6.53
CA ALA A 52 -5.48 -29.95 7.23
C ALA A 52 -5.24 -30.33 8.69
N ALA A 53 -4.01 -30.67 9.07
CA ALA A 53 -3.70 -31.18 10.39
C ALA A 53 -3.30 -30.10 11.40
N GLU A 54 -2.62 -29.05 10.93
CA GLU A 54 -2.00 -28.04 11.80
C GLU A 54 -2.91 -26.87 12.14
N TRP A 55 -3.93 -26.60 11.31
CA TRP A 55 -4.99 -25.61 11.60
C TRP A 55 -6.09 -26.11 12.54
N ARG A 56 -5.95 -27.25 13.16
CA ARG A 56 -6.93 -27.77 14.12
C ARG A 56 -6.81 -27.17 15.52
N GLY A 57 -5.82 -26.30 15.74
CA GLY A 57 -5.72 -25.50 16.95
C GLY A 57 -6.82 -24.42 17.00
N ALA A 58 -7.24 -24.06 18.20
CA ALA A 58 -8.08 -22.89 18.42
C ALA A 58 -7.37 -21.65 17.83
N ASP A 59 -8.14 -20.76 17.20
CA ASP A 59 -7.64 -19.46 16.75
C ASP A 59 -7.04 -18.70 17.96
N PRO A 60 -5.70 -18.51 18.03
CA PRO A 60 -5.09 -17.86 19.19
C PRO A 60 -5.58 -16.42 19.39
N GLY A 61 -6.03 -15.74 18.32
CA GLY A 61 -6.67 -14.43 18.41
C GLY A 61 -7.96 -14.45 19.24
N ALA A 62 -8.77 -15.51 19.13
CA ALA A 62 -9.97 -15.65 19.94
C ALA A 62 -9.63 -15.82 21.44
N ALA A 63 -8.53 -16.51 21.76
CA ALA A 63 -8.07 -16.66 23.15
C ALA A 63 -7.51 -15.34 23.71
N VAL A 64 -6.82 -14.55 22.88
CA VAL A 64 -6.30 -13.23 23.26
C VAL A 64 -7.44 -12.25 23.55
N LEU A 65 -8.51 -12.27 22.73
CA LEU A 65 -9.70 -11.43 22.96
C LEU A 65 -10.33 -11.64 24.35
N ALA A 66 -10.28 -12.86 24.87
CA ALA A 66 -10.84 -13.16 26.19
C ALA A 66 -10.02 -12.60 27.36
N GLY A 67 -8.76 -12.21 27.11
CA GLY A 67 -7.82 -11.71 28.12
C GLY A 67 -7.44 -10.23 28.02
N LEU A 68 -8.09 -9.45 27.13
CA LEU A 68 -7.75 -8.04 26.92
C LEU A 68 -8.07 -7.15 28.13
N PRO A 69 -7.19 -6.19 28.47
CA PRO A 69 -7.47 -5.23 29.52
C PRO A 69 -8.67 -4.34 29.19
N SER A 70 -9.54 -4.12 30.15
CA SER A 70 -10.69 -3.20 30.04
C SER A 70 -10.22 -1.75 30.13
N GLY A 71 -9.92 -1.08 29.02
CA GLY A 71 -9.45 0.32 29.10
C GLY A 71 -9.63 1.15 27.83
N GLY A 72 -9.85 0.52 26.69
CA GLY A 72 -10.08 1.17 25.39
C GLY A 72 -11.27 0.58 24.67
N SER A 73 -11.60 1.11 23.50
CA SER A 73 -12.61 0.54 22.61
C SER A 73 -12.02 -0.63 21.82
N THR A 74 -12.82 -1.67 21.59
CA THR A 74 -12.47 -2.70 20.62
C THR A 74 -12.97 -2.28 19.24
N ARG A 75 -12.06 -2.23 18.27
CA ARG A 75 -12.34 -1.95 16.86
C ARG A 75 -12.25 -3.25 16.07
N GLU A 76 -13.37 -3.74 15.58
CA GLU A 76 -13.44 -5.01 14.85
C GLU A 76 -13.57 -4.81 13.35
N TYR A 77 -12.75 -5.53 12.59
CA TYR A 77 -12.73 -5.54 11.14
C TYR A 77 -12.85 -6.95 10.60
N TRP A 78 -13.73 -7.17 9.64
CA TRP A 78 -13.84 -8.42 8.87
C TRP A 78 -13.32 -8.15 7.47
N ILE A 79 -12.12 -8.65 7.16
CA ILE A 79 -11.42 -8.38 5.91
C ILE A 79 -11.11 -9.71 5.21
N ALA A 80 -11.44 -9.80 3.93
CA ALA A 80 -11.06 -10.95 3.10
C ALA A 80 -10.09 -10.53 2.00
N ALA A 81 -9.08 -11.38 1.72
CA ALA A 81 -8.28 -11.29 0.51
C ALA A 81 -9.01 -12.02 -0.63
N GLU A 82 -9.27 -11.34 -1.74
CA GLU A 82 -10.05 -11.85 -2.87
C GLU A 82 -9.35 -11.58 -4.21
N PRO A 83 -9.49 -12.48 -5.21
CA PRO A 83 -9.08 -12.16 -6.55
C PRO A 83 -10.01 -11.08 -7.13
N VAL A 84 -9.44 -10.14 -7.87
CA VAL A 84 -10.19 -9.06 -8.50
C VAL A 84 -9.65 -8.76 -9.90
N GLU A 85 -10.52 -8.57 -10.87
CA GLU A 85 -10.12 -8.00 -12.15
C GLU A 85 -9.93 -6.48 -11.97
N TRP A 86 -8.70 -6.04 -12.11
CA TRP A 86 -8.33 -4.64 -11.89
C TRP A 86 -8.03 -3.93 -13.21
N ASN A 87 -8.59 -2.74 -13.40
CA ASN A 87 -8.27 -1.87 -14.51
C ASN A 87 -7.51 -0.65 -14.01
N ILE A 88 -6.25 -0.55 -14.38
CA ILE A 88 -5.35 0.52 -13.92
C ILE A 88 -5.74 1.87 -14.52
N VAL A 89 -6.21 1.88 -15.79
CA VAL A 89 -6.55 3.09 -16.54
C VAL A 89 -7.97 2.98 -17.11
N PRO A 90 -9.02 3.12 -16.29
CA PRO A 90 -10.41 2.93 -16.72
C PRO A 90 -10.86 3.80 -17.90
N THR A 91 -10.37 5.04 -17.98
CA THR A 91 -10.74 5.99 -19.04
C THR A 91 -9.92 5.81 -20.33
N HIS A 92 -8.82 5.01 -20.26
CA HIS A 92 -7.82 4.91 -21.33
C HIS A 92 -7.21 6.26 -21.75
N ARG A 93 -7.26 7.26 -20.88
CA ARG A 93 -6.74 8.61 -21.14
C ARG A 93 -5.84 9.07 -20.01
N ASP A 94 -4.84 9.85 -20.40
CA ASP A 94 -4.06 10.71 -19.51
C ASP A 94 -4.60 12.13 -19.64
N GLN A 95 -5.19 12.66 -18.58
CA GLN A 95 -5.71 14.03 -18.58
C GLN A 95 -4.61 15.09 -18.47
N MET A 96 -3.43 14.73 -17.93
CA MET A 96 -2.29 15.66 -17.87
C MET A 96 -1.80 15.99 -19.28
N MET A 97 -1.62 14.97 -20.13
CA MET A 97 -1.13 15.12 -21.50
C MET A 97 -2.27 15.33 -22.50
N ALA A 98 -3.54 15.25 -22.07
CA ALA A 98 -4.74 15.31 -22.90
C ALA A 98 -4.78 14.27 -24.03
N GLU A 99 -4.10 13.11 -23.85
CA GLU A 99 -3.97 12.08 -24.87
C GLU A 99 -4.48 10.70 -24.42
N LYS A 100 -4.55 9.76 -25.37
CA LYS A 100 -4.83 8.36 -25.05
C LYS A 100 -3.59 7.69 -24.51
N VAL A 101 -3.77 6.85 -23.49
CA VAL A 101 -2.69 6.01 -22.95
C VAL A 101 -2.30 4.94 -23.98
N LYS A 102 -1.03 4.90 -24.36
CA LYS A 102 -0.51 4.09 -25.48
C LYS A 102 -0.22 2.63 -25.13
N GLN A 103 -0.23 2.27 -23.84
CA GLN A 103 0.23 0.97 -23.33
C GLN A 103 -0.71 -0.23 -23.64
N GLY A 104 -1.76 -0.07 -24.37
CA GLY A 104 -2.64 -1.17 -24.79
C GLY A 104 -3.53 -1.71 -23.66
N LYS A 105 -3.31 -2.95 -23.22
CA LYS A 105 -4.10 -3.56 -22.15
C LYS A 105 -3.76 -2.94 -20.79
N THR A 106 -4.77 -2.59 -20.01
CA THR A 106 -4.67 -1.97 -18.69
C THR A 106 -5.39 -2.79 -17.60
N ARG A 107 -5.88 -3.99 -17.96
CA ARG A 107 -6.57 -4.91 -17.06
C ARG A 107 -5.76 -6.14 -16.78
N PHE A 108 -5.76 -6.58 -15.52
CA PHE A 108 -5.08 -7.81 -15.07
C PHE A 108 -5.78 -8.42 -13.86
N GLY A 109 -5.44 -9.68 -13.55
CA GLY A 109 -5.88 -10.34 -12.33
C GLY A 109 -5.06 -9.88 -11.14
N ALA A 110 -5.63 -8.96 -10.35
CA ALA A 110 -5.07 -8.47 -9.11
C ALA A 110 -5.61 -9.25 -7.90
N TYR A 111 -5.10 -8.91 -6.74
CA TYR A 111 -5.65 -9.28 -5.44
C TYR A 111 -6.12 -8.01 -4.72
N GLY A 112 -7.18 -8.11 -3.95
CA GLY A 112 -7.68 -6.98 -3.18
C GLY A 112 -8.19 -7.41 -1.82
N TYR A 113 -8.00 -6.56 -0.83
CA TYR A 113 -8.70 -6.71 0.43
C TYR A 113 -10.11 -6.13 0.31
N ARG A 114 -11.06 -6.81 0.96
CA ARG A 114 -12.47 -6.43 0.97
C ARG A 114 -13.05 -6.48 2.36
N SER A 115 -13.75 -5.42 2.75
CA SER A 115 -14.49 -5.40 4.01
C SER A 115 -15.76 -6.24 3.93
N TYR A 116 -16.12 -6.82 5.08
CA TYR A 116 -17.35 -7.57 5.31
C TYR A 116 -18.05 -7.09 6.58
N SER A 117 -19.34 -7.34 6.65
CA SER A 117 -20.09 -7.24 7.91
C SER A 117 -19.67 -8.35 8.88
N ALA A 118 -19.97 -8.16 10.16
CA ALA A 118 -19.63 -9.09 11.24
C ALA A 118 -19.94 -10.55 10.88
N GLY A 119 -18.98 -11.44 11.14
CA GLY A 119 -19.03 -12.85 10.81
C GLY A 119 -18.96 -13.16 9.32
N PHE A 120 -18.49 -12.24 8.49
CA PHE A 120 -18.42 -12.37 7.01
C PHE A 120 -19.78 -12.64 6.33
N LYS A 121 -20.88 -12.12 6.89
CA LYS A 121 -22.24 -12.37 6.39
C LYS A 121 -22.46 -11.73 5.02
N SER A 122 -22.02 -10.48 4.85
CA SER A 122 -22.22 -9.73 3.61
C SER A 122 -20.99 -8.89 3.28
N PRO A 123 -20.57 -8.84 2.00
CA PRO A 123 -19.49 -7.94 1.59
C PRO A 123 -19.95 -6.48 1.68
N LEU A 124 -19.06 -5.62 2.13
CA LEU A 124 -19.22 -4.17 2.15
C LEU A 124 -18.45 -3.55 0.97
N GLY A 125 -19.16 -3.28 -0.11
CA GLY A 125 -18.52 -2.79 -1.35
C GLY A 125 -17.82 -3.88 -2.17
N LYS A 126 -16.80 -3.48 -2.94
CA LYS A 126 -15.97 -4.35 -3.80
C LYS A 126 -14.60 -4.55 -3.16
N ALA A 127 -13.89 -5.61 -3.56
CA ALA A 127 -12.45 -5.70 -3.30
C ALA A 127 -11.73 -4.55 -4.02
N THR A 128 -10.83 -3.87 -3.34
CA THR A 128 -10.16 -2.66 -3.84
C THR A 128 -8.64 -2.74 -3.66
N VAL A 129 -7.95 -1.92 -4.43
CA VAL A 129 -6.51 -1.62 -4.29
C VAL A 129 -6.39 -0.09 -4.19
N PRO A 130 -5.93 0.42 -3.06
CA PRO A 130 -5.64 -0.25 -1.79
C PRO A 130 -6.90 -0.86 -1.13
N GLY A 131 -6.67 -1.73 -0.16
CA GLY A 131 -7.69 -2.28 0.72
C GLY A 131 -8.33 -1.23 1.64
N PRO A 132 -9.30 -1.63 2.49
CA PRO A 132 -10.03 -0.73 3.37
C PRO A 132 -9.12 -0.08 4.42
N LEU A 133 -9.48 1.14 4.86
CA LEU A 133 -8.84 1.78 5.99
C LEU A 133 -9.09 0.99 7.29
N ILE A 134 -8.01 0.68 7.99
CA ILE A 134 -8.03 0.24 9.39
C ILE A 134 -7.67 1.44 10.24
N GLU A 135 -8.49 1.77 11.22
CA GLU A 135 -8.33 2.97 12.03
C GLU A 135 -8.55 2.65 13.52
N ALA A 136 -7.69 3.22 14.37
CA ALA A 136 -7.79 3.14 15.80
C ALA A 136 -7.40 4.47 16.47
N GLU A 137 -7.75 4.62 17.74
CA GLU A 137 -7.21 5.64 18.63
C GLU A 137 -6.31 4.99 19.68
N VAL A 138 -5.32 5.74 20.17
CA VAL A 138 -4.48 5.28 21.29
C VAL A 138 -5.35 4.76 22.42
N GLY A 139 -5.02 3.55 22.90
CA GLY A 139 -5.80 2.81 23.90
C GLY A 139 -6.80 1.81 23.30
N ASP A 140 -7.06 1.83 22.00
CA ASP A 140 -7.95 0.86 21.38
C ASP A 140 -7.25 -0.48 21.15
N THR A 141 -8.05 -1.54 21.15
CA THR A 141 -7.66 -2.85 20.62
C THR A 141 -8.25 -3.01 19.23
N VAL A 142 -7.41 -3.37 18.27
CA VAL A 142 -7.81 -3.63 16.88
C VAL A 142 -7.89 -5.13 16.68
N VAL A 143 -9.06 -5.61 16.28
CA VAL A 143 -9.30 -7.02 15.98
C VAL A 143 -9.59 -7.15 14.49
N VAL A 144 -8.73 -7.89 13.78
CA VAL A 144 -8.91 -8.13 12.35
C VAL A 144 -9.21 -9.61 12.12
N HIS A 145 -10.48 -9.89 11.87
CA HIS A 145 -10.90 -11.20 11.39
C HIS A 145 -10.56 -11.28 9.90
N PHE A 146 -9.50 -12.01 9.59
CA PHE A 146 -9.02 -12.17 8.23
C PHE A 146 -9.51 -13.47 7.61
N ARG A 147 -9.96 -13.43 6.35
CA ARG A 147 -10.32 -14.61 5.56
C ARG A 147 -9.57 -14.61 4.25
N ASN A 148 -8.88 -15.70 3.95
CA ASN A 148 -8.24 -15.87 2.66
C ASN A 148 -9.17 -16.57 1.66
N LYS A 149 -9.50 -15.92 0.56
CA LYS A 149 -10.26 -16.50 -0.58
C LYS A 149 -9.40 -16.69 -1.83
N LEU A 150 -8.09 -16.43 -1.73
CA LEU A 150 -7.14 -16.65 -2.83
C LEU A 150 -6.80 -18.13 -3.00
N GLY A 151 -6.20 -18.47 -4.13
CA GLY A 151 -5.72 -19.83 -4.41
C GLY A 151 -4.44 -20.22 -3.66
N ALA A 152 -3.70 -19.24 -3.13
CA ALA A 152 -2.48 -19.39 -2.36
C ALA A 152 -2.66 -18.90 -0.92
N PRO A 153 -1.80 -19.26 0.03
CA PRO A 153 -1.78 -18.67 1.37
C PRO A 153 -1.60 -17.16 1.30
N ALA A 154 -2.27 -16.45 2.20
CA ALA A 154 -2.16 -15.01 2.35
C ALA A 154 -2.31 -14.61 3.81
N THR A 155 -1.89 -13.40 4.15
CA THR A 155 -1.93 -12.87 5.52
C THR A 155 -2.38 -11.42 5.54
N ILE A 156 -2.34 -10.81 6.73
CA ILE A 156 -2.40 -9.38 6.92
C ILE A 156 -1.41 -9.02 8.02
N HIS A 157 -0.38 -8.26 7.66
CA HIS A 157 0.69 -7.79 8.53
C HIS A 157 0.58 -6.27 8.70
N PRO A 158 0.51 -5.73 9.92
CA PRO A 158 0.41 -4.30 10.16
C PRO A 158 1.77 -3.67 10.39
N HIS A 159 1.90 -2.39 10.02
CA HIS A 159 3.01 -1.55 10.45
C HIS A 159 2.58 -0.61 11.58
N GLY A 160 3.53 -0.20 12.42
CA GLY A 160 3.42 0.89 13.38
C GLY A 160 2.51 0.68 14.59
N ILE A 161 1.69 -0.34 14.63
CA ILE A 161 0.86 -0.72 15.77
C ILE A 161 1.54 -1.83 16.59
N PHE A 162 1.24 -1.95 17.88
CA PHE A 162 1.81 -3.01 18.70
C PHE A 162 1.05 -4.34 18.52
N TYR A 163 1.78 -5.46 18.48
CA TYR A 163 1.23 -6.82 18.43
C TYR A 163 2.18 -7.84 19.09
N ALA A 164 1.62 -8.93 19.57
CA ALA A 164 2.39 -10.08 20.02
C ALA A 164 2.95 -10.85 18.80
N ASN A 165 4.02 -11.61 18.98
CA ASN A 165 4.70 -12.32 17.89
C ASN A 165 3.78 -13.26 17.08
N GLU A 166 2.76 -13.82 17.71
CA GLU A 166 1.75 -14.69 17.10
C GLU A 166 0.74 -13.92 16.25
N MET A 167 0.65 -12.60 16.42
CA MET A 167 -0.26 -11.70 15.73
C MET A 167 0.42 -10.88 14.63
N ASP A 168 1.67 -11.21 14.32
CA ASP A 168 2.52 -10.53 13.35
C ASP A 168 1.99 -10.61 11.89
N GLY A 169 1.41 -11.75 11.52
CA GLY A 169 0.96 -11.96 10.14
C GLY A 169 2.09 -12.23 9.14
N ALA A 170 3.35 -12.34 9.61
CA ALA A 170 4.50 -12.65 8.76
C ALA A 170 4.86 -14.13 8.82
N TYR A 171 5.14 -14.73 7.65
CA TYR A 171 5.68 -16.08 7.56
C TYR A 171 7.16 -16.10 7.97
N LYS A 172 7.49 -16.94 8.96
CA LYS A 172 8.84 -17.02 9.56
C LYS A 172 9.57 -18.34 9.26
N GLY A 173 9.24 -18.95 8.13
CA GLY A 173 9.88 -20.19 7.68
C GLY A 173 9.25 -21.48 8.19
N LYS A 174 8.24 -21.39 9.06
CA LYS A 174 7.56 -22.58 9.60
C LYS A 174 6.06 -22.53 9.28
N TRP A 175 5.53 -23.63 8.79
CA TRP A 175 4.11 -23.79 8.47
C TRP A 175 3.23 -24.01 9.72
N THR A 176 3.86 -24.04 10.89
CA THR A 176 3.22 -24.14 12.21
C THR A 176 3.06 -22.81 12.91
N ASP A 177 3.64 -21.72 12.37
CA ASP A 177 3.57 -20.41 12.99
C ASP A 177 2.15 -19.84 12.84
N PRO A 178 1.43 -19.56 13.94
CA PRO A 178 0.08 -19.00 13.86
C PRO A 178 0.08 -17.67 13.12
N GLY A 179 -0.94 -17.44 12.28
CA GLY A 179 -1.12 -16.18 11.56
C GLY A 179 -0.11 -15.88 10.47
N GLY A 180 1.03 -16.60 10.41
CA GLY A 180 2.07 -16.39 9.39
C GLY A 180 1.68 -16.89 8.00
N PHE A 181 0.58 -17.63 7.88
CA PHE A 181 -0.06 -17.99 6.63
C PHE A 181 -1.52 -18.40 6.89
N VAL A 182 -2.42 -17.97 6.07
CA VAL A 182 -3.84 -18.36 6.14
C VAL A 182 -4.19 -19.08 4.84
N GLN A 183 -4.55 -20.34 4.94
CA GLN A 183 -4.89 -21.17 3.78
C GLN A 183 -6.20 -20.70 3.12
N ARG A 184 -6.39 -21.10 1.87
CA ARG A 184 -7.62 -20.82 1.13
C ARG A 184 -8.87 -21.20 1.93
N ASN A 185 -9.85 -20.29 1.99
CA ASN A 185 -11.12 -20.45 2.72
C ASN A 185 -10.97 -20.63 4.24
N ARG A 186 -9.80 -20.33 4.79
CA ARG A 186 -9.57 -20.29 6.24
C ARG A 186 -9.64 -18.85 6.75
N THR A 187 -9.82 -18.74 8.05
CA THR A 187 -9.82 -17.48 8.79
C THR A 187 -8.75 -17.51 9.85
N PHE A 188 -8.21 -16.35 10.19
CA PHE A 188 -7.39 -16.11 11.36
C PHE A 188 -7.78 -14.76 11.96
N THR A 189 -7.73 -14.64 13.28
CA THR A 189 -8.04 -13.40 13.98
C THR A 189 -6.75 -12.79 14.51
N TYR A 190 -6.37 -11.67 13.96
CA TYR A 190 -5.26 -10.86 14.46
C TYR A 190 -5.76 -9.88 15.51
N VAL A 191 -4.97 -9.67 16.56
CA VAL A 191 -5.25 -8.71 17.63
C VAL A 191 -4.05 -7.81 17.81
N TRP A 192 -4.28 -6.51 17.64
CA TRP A 192 -3.26 -5.48 17.74
C TRP A 192 -3.67 -4.43 18.78
N GLU A 193 -2.70 -3.73 19.35
CA GLU A 193 -2.94 -2.73 20.38
C GLU A 193 -2.42 -1.36 19.92
N ALA A 194 -3.29 -0.37 19.88
CA ALA A 194 -2.93 1.02 19.63
C ALA A 194 -2.38 1.65 20.91
N ARG A 195 -1.12 1.35 21.24
CA ARG A 195 -0.43 1.89 22.43
C ARG A 195 0.04 3.32 22.18
N GLU A 196 0.33 4.04 23.27
CA GLU A 196 1.04 5.32 23.18
C GLU A 196 2.38 5.16 22.43
N GLY A 197 2.66 6.08 21.50
CA GLY A 197 3.82 6.02 20.61
C GLY A 197 3.56 5.25 19.29
N THR A 198 2.35 4.68 19.08
CA THR A 198 1.97 4.06 17.81
C THR A 198 1.17 5.01 16.89
N GLU A 199 0.96 6.26 17.33
CA GLU A 199 0.23 7.25 16.55
C GLU A 199 0.92 7.54 15.21
N GLY A 200 0.14 7.57 14.16
CA GLY A 200 0.67 7.88 12.83
C GLY A 200 -0.16 7.31 11.69
N THR A 201 0.38 7.54 10.53
CA THR A 201 -0.06 6.92 9.28
C THR A 201 0.84 5.72 9.00
N TRP A 202 0.24 4.58 8.81
CA TRP A 202 0.92 3.32 8.56
C TRP A 202 0.26 2.61 7.39
N LEU A 203 0.76 1.42 7.07
CA LEU A 203 0.14 0.52 6.11
C LEU A 203 -0.02 -0.87 6.74
N TYR A 204 -0.85 -1.69 6.12
CA TYR A 204 -0.86 -3.13 6.30
C TYR A 204 -0.76 -3.81 4.94
N HIS A 205 -0.17 -5.00 4.88
CA HIS A 205 0.00 -5.74 3.63
C HIS A 205 0.10 -7.25 3.87
N ASP A 206 0.13 -8.02 2.78
CA ASP A 206 0.46 -9.44 2.86
C ASP A 206 1.95 -9.62 3.18
N HIS A 207 2.26 -10.49 4.11
CA HIS A 207 3.63 -10.91 4.43
C HIS A 207 3.71 -12.43 4.61
N GLY A 208 2.90 -13.13 3.83
CA GLY A 208 2.81 -14.57 3.84
C GLY A 208 3.96 -15.24 3.09
N PRO A 209 3.91 -16.58 2.92
CA PRO A 209 5.00 -17.34 2.30
C PRO A 209 5.21 -17.04 0.81
N MET A 210 4.28 -16.30 0.17
CA MET A 210 4.40 -15.88 -1.23
C MET A 210 4.85 -14.42 -1.38
N ASP A 211 5.22 -13.77 -0.26
CA ASP A 211 5.75 -12.40 -0.27
C ASP A 211 6.97 -12.27 -1.23
N PRO A 212 7.07 -11.18 -2.02
CA PRO A 212 6.21 -9.99 -2.04
C PRO A 212 5.09 -10.02 -3.10
N LEU A 213 4.89 -11.12 -3.81
CA LEU A 213 3.96 -11.19 -4.95
C LEU A 213 2.52 -10.76 -4.63
N PRO A 214 1.87 -11.21 -3.53
CA PRO A 214 0.50 -10.79 -3.24
C PRO A 214 0.41 -9.29 -2.93
N THR A 215 1.38 -8.72 -2.24
CA THR A 215 1.48 -7.28 -1.98
C THR A 215 1.57 -6.49 -3.27
N PHE A 216 2.46 -6.88 -4.20
CA PHE A 216 2.58 -6.22 -5.50
C PHE A 216 1.40 -6.48 -6.43
N LYS A 217 0.58 -7.49 -6.15
CA LYS A 217 -0.72 -7.70 -6.81
C LYS A 217 -1.86 -6.89 -6.21
N GLY A 218 -1.64 -6.16 -5.11
CA GLY A 218 -2.61 -5.25 -4.52
C GLY A 218 -3.05 -5.55 -3.09
N LEU A 219 -2.45 -6.53 -2.40
CA LEU A 219 -2.75 -6.82 -1.00
C LEU A 219 -2.03 -5.86 -0.05
N PHE A 220 -2.47 -4.63 -0.01
CA PHE A 220 -2.05 -3.61 0.95
C PHE A 220 -3.19 -2.63 1.20
N GLY A 221 -3.10 -1.89 2.31
CA GLY A 221 -4.07 -0.84 2.65
C GLY A 221 -3.54 0.10 3.73
N PRO A 222 -4.23 1.22 3.98
CA PRO A 222 -3.87 2.19 5.01
C PRO A 222 -4.28 1.72 6.40
N LEU A 223 -3.40 1.99 7.38
CA LEU A 223 -3.66 1.87 8.80
C LEU A 223 -3.35 3.20 9.46
N VAL A 224 -4.24 3.70 10.29
CA VAL A 224 -4.04 4.95 11.03
C VAL A 224 -4.32 4.73 12.50
N VAL A 225 -3.37 5.15 13.33
CA VAL A 225 -3.57 5.28 14.78
C VAL A 225 -3.61 6.76 15.12
N ARG A 226 -4.73 7.23 15.65
CA ARG A 226 -4.93 8.61 16.07
C ARG A 226 -4.58 8.80 17.55
N LYS A 227 -4.21 10.01 17.91
CA LYS A 227 -4.20 10.38 19.33
C LYS A 227 -5.61 10.27 19.87
N ARG A 228 -5.74 9.87 21.14
CA ARG A 228 -7.04 9.81 21.78
C ARG A 228 -7.73 11.17 21.79
N GLY A 229 -8.98 11.21 21.26
CA GLY A 229 -9.76 12.42 21.17
C GLY A 229 -9.23 13.44 20.15
N GLU A 230 -8.37 13.04 19.22
CA GLU A 230 -7.91 13.92 18.14
C GLU A 230 -9.10 14.40 17.30
N ALA A 231 -9.22 15.72 17.16
CA ALA A 231 -10.22 16.30 16.28
C ALA A 231 -9.91 15.93 14.83
N ARG A 232 -10.90 15.37 14.12
CA ARG A 232 -10.72 15.01 12.70
C ARG A 232 -10.58 16.25 11.83
N PRO A 233 -9.72 16.23 10.80
CA PRO A 233 -9.74 17.23 9.76
C PRO A 233 -11.05 17.15 8.96
N ASP A 234 -11.39 18.25 8.26
CA ASP A 234 -12.60 18.31 7.43
C ASP A 234 -12.49 17.42 6.20
N ARG A 235 -11.27 17.22 5.71
CA ARG A 235 -10.92 16.33 4.60
C ARG A 235 -9.68 15.52 4.93
N GLU A 236 -9.71 14.23 4.60
CA GLU A 236 -8.55 13.33 4.72
C GLU A 236 -8.37 12.55 3.42
N PHE A 237 -7.15 12.52 2.93
CA PHE A 237 -6.77 11.80 1.72
C PHE A 237 -5.72 10.75 2.03
N PHE A 238 -5.97 9.52 1.61
CA PHE A 238 -5.06 8.38 1.80
C PHE A 238 -4.49 7.99 0.44
N LEU A 239 -3.18 8.15 0.27
CA LEU A 239 -2.50 7.99 -1.02
C LEU A 239 -1.40 6.95 -0.92
N ALA A 240 -1.66 5.78 -1.51
CA ALA A 240 -0.67 4.73 -1.70
C ALA A 240 0.09 4.96 -3.01
N PHE A 241 1.38 5.12 -2.93
CA PHE A 241 2.29 5.19 -4.07
C PHE A 241 2.88 3.81 -4.31
N HIS A 242 2.65 3.25 -5.48
CA HIS A 242 3.11 1.89 -5.79
C HIS A 242 3.20 1.67 -7.32
N THR A 243 3.84 0.57 -7.71
CA THR A 243 4.03 0.20 -9.11
C THR A 243 3.35 -1.12 -9.41
N PHE A 244 2.64 -1.19 -10.53
CA PHE A 244 2.27 -2.44 -11.15
C PHE A 244 3.28 -2.80 -12.25
N ASP A 245 4.16 -3.75 -11.95
CA ASP A 245 5.20 -4.22 -12.83
C ASP A 245 4.68 -5.30 -13.81
N PRO A 246 5.23 -5.43 -15.03
CA PRO A 246 4.90 -6.48 -15.99
C PRO A 246 5.04 -7.91 -15.45
N SER A 247 6.02 -8.19 -14.60
CA SER A 247 6.22 -9.53 -14.02
C SER A 247 5.07 -9.94 -13.10
N VAL A 248 4.41 -8.97 -12.49
CA VAL A 248 3.25 -9.17 -11.59
C VAL A 248 1.94 -9.20 -12.35
N THR A 249 1.80 -8.31 -13.34
CA THR A 249 0.55 -8.06 -14.04
C THR A 249 0.39 -8.87 -15.32
N GLY A 250 1.49 -9.28 -15.95
CA GLY A 250 1.53 -9.80 -17.32
C GLY A 250 1.23 -8.75 -18.39
N LEU A 251 1.21 -7.46 -18.03
CA LEU A 251 1.05 -6.35 -18.97
C LEU A 251 2.41 -6.02 -19.62
N ARG A 252 2.40 -5.15 -20.63
CA ARG A 252 3.61 -4.83 -21.41
C ARG A 252 4.47 -3.72 -20.79
N ALA A 253 3.91 -2.94 -19.87
CA ALA A 253 4.56 -1.75 -19.31
C ALA A 253 4.37 -1.66 -17.81
N ASN A 254 5.28 -0.96 -17.16
CA ASN A 254 5.12 -0.49 -15.80
C ASN A 254 4.01 0.57 -15.74
N TYR A 255 3.23 0.52 -14.67
CA TYR A 255 2.30 1.57 -14.31
C TYR A 255 2.66 2.07 -12.91
N TYR A 256 3.07 3.32 -12.82
CA TYR A 256 3.31 3.98 -11.54
C TYR A 256 2.00 4.58 -11.06
N CYS A 257 1.52 4.09 -9.94
CA CYS A 257 0.15 4.25 -9.51
C CYS A 257 0.00 5.08 -8.24
N VAL A 258 -1.14 5.74 -8.14
CA VAL A 258 -1.69 6.21 -6.87
C VAL A 258 -3.02 5.48 -6.65
N ASN A 259 -3.14 4.76 -5.52
CA ASN A 259 -4.32 3.99 -5.16
C ASN A 259 -4.78 3.03 -6.29
N GLY A 260 -3.85 2.26 -6.84
CA GLY A 260 -4.15 1.24 -7.85
C GLY A 260 -4.48 1.77 -9.24
N LYS A 261 -4.36 3.06 -9.47
CA LYS A 261 -4.67 3.73 -10.73
C LYS A 261 -3.49 4.55 -11.22
N ALA A 262 -3.41 4.73 -12.52
CA ALA A 262 -2.37 5.54 -13.16
C ALA A 262 -3.00 6.61 -14.05
N TYR A 263 -2.35 7.73 -14.16
CA TYR A 263 -2.68 8.92 -14.93
C TYR A 263 -3.87 9.72 -14.39
N ALA A 264 -3.70 11.03 -14.31
CA ALA A 264 -4.72 11.97 -13.88
C ALA A 264 -6.05 11.77 -14.62
N GLY A 265 -7.15 11.77 -13.89
CA GLY A 265 -8.48 11.39 -14.36
C GLY A 265 -8.82 9.92 -14.20
N ASN A 266 -7.85 9.07 -13.76
CA ASN A 266 -8.08 7.70 -13.29
C ASN A 266 -7.62 7.55 -11.83
N THR A 267 -6.51 8.16 -11.44
CA THR A 267 -6.07 8.33 -10.05
C THR A 267 -7.11 9.12 -9.25
N PRO A 268 -7.09 9.09 -7.92
CA PRO A 268 -8.00 9.89 -7.11
C PRO A 268 -7.98 11.36 -7.50
N THR A 269 -9.14 11.94 -7.79
CA THR A 269 -9.34 13.38 -7.79
C THR A 269 -9.72 13.78 -6.38
N LEU A 270 -8.89 14.62 -5.76
CA LEU A 270 -9.06 15.06 -4.39
C LEU A 270 -9.81 16.39 -4.40
N GLU A 271 -10.71 16.62 -3.43
CA GLU A 271 -11.55 17.80 -3.39
C GLU A 271 -11.61 18.42 -2.00
N ALA A 272 -11.38 19.73 -1.90
CA ALA A 272 -11.53 20.52 -0.68
C ALA A 272 -12.11 21.91 -0.98
N GLN A 273 -12.45 22.62 0.09
CA GLN A 273 -12.90 24.01 0.03
C GLN A 273 -11.95 24.88 0.84
N VAL A 274 -11.81 26.14 0.42
CA VAL A 274 -11.07 27.15 1.18
C VAL A 274 -11.61 27.23 2.62
N GLY A 275 -10.71 27.27 3.60
CA GLY A 275 -11.00 27.27 5.03
C GLY A 275 -11.09 25.88 5.66
N GLN A 276 -11.17 24.79 4.91
CA GLN A 276 -11.15 23.44 5.46
C GLN A 276 -9.76 23.07 5.96
N ARG A 277 -9.69 22.37 7.09
CA ARG A 277 -8.50 21.67 7.55
C ARG A 277 -8.38 20.35 6.80
N VAL A 278 -7.31 20.23 6.02
CA VAL A 278 -7.07 19.10 5.13
C VAL A 278 -5.86 18.30 5.61
N ALA A 279 -5.97 16.99 5.64
CA ALA A 279 -4.87 16.08 5.93
C ALA A 279 -4.59 15.14 4.77
N PHE A 280 -3.31 14.95 4.50
CA PHE A 280 -2.79 13.95 3.55
C PHE A 280 -2.05 12.87 4.31
N HIS A 281 -2.40 11.62 4.04
CA HIS A 281 -1.74 10.41 4.51
C HIS A 281 -1.09 9.73 3.30
N VAL A 282 0.23 9.75 3.22
CA VAL A 282 0.98 9.26 2.06
C VAL A 282 1.87 8.11 2.49
N TYR A 283 1.91 7.04 1.70
CA TYR A 283 2.75 5.87 1.98
C TYR A 283 3.20 5.16 0.70
N GLY A 284 4.41 4.57 0.76
CA GLY A 284 5.01 3.76 -0.30
C GLY A 284 4.81 2.27 -0.06
N VAL A 285 4.56 1.49 -1.14
CA VAL A 285 4.26 0.07 -1.01
C VAL A 285 5.18 -0.81 -1.86
N ASP A 286 5.88 -0.24 -2.82
CA ASP A 286 6.77 -0.96 -3.73
C ASP A 286 8.25 -0.87 -3.32
N ASN A 287 9.16 -1.28 -4.19
CA ASN A 287 10.60 -1.26 -3.94
C ASN A 287 11.29 0.03 -4.43
N PHE A 288 10.51 1.05 -4.82
CA PHE A 288 11.04 2.31 -5.30
C PHE A 288 10.95 3.40 -4.23
N PHE A 289 11.80 4.40 -4.32
CA PHE A 289 11.58 5.66 -3.62
C PHE A 289 10.67 6.55 -4.46
N HIS A 290 9.92 7.38 -3.77
CA HIS A 290 9.02 8.35 -4.34
C HIS A 290 9.27 9.72 -3.74
N THR A 291 8.77 10.76 -4.42
CA THR A 291 8.81 12.11 -3.91
C THR A 291 7.44 12.73 -4.13
N PHE A 292 6.66 12.84 -3.06
CA PHE A 292 5.34 13.48 -3.13
C PHE A 292 5.49 14.99 -3.27
N HIS A 293 4.87 15.57 -4.30
CA HIS A 293 4.78 17.00 -4.52
C HIS A 293 3.33 17.42 -4.76
N LEU A 294 2.94 18.56 -4.18
CA LEU A 294 1.63 19.17 -4.36
C LEU A 294 1.80 20.61 -4.85
N HIS A 295 1.38 20.87 -6.08
CA HIS A 295 1.48 22.19 -6.68
C HIS A 295 0.71 23.25 -5.88
N GLY A 296 1.29 24.44 -5.76
CA GLY A 296 0.70 25.57 -5.09
C GLY A 296 0.62 25.49 -3.56
N HIS A 297 1.03 24.37 -2.97
CA HIS A 297 0.94 24.11 -1.54
C HIS A 297 2.30 23.78 -0.92
N ARG A 298 2.41 24.07 0.37
CA ARG A 298 3.56 23.73 1.21
C ARG A 298 3.07 23.44 2.63
N TRP A 299 3.82 22.64 3.33
CA TRP A 299 3.48 22.24 4.70
C TRP A 299 4.70 22.26 5.61
N SER A 300 4.46 22.25 6.89
CA SER A 300 5.49 22.16 7.91
C SER A 300 5.78 20.70 8.25
N GLU A 301 7.05 20.30 8.20
CA GLU A 301 7.54 19.04 8.73
C GLU A 301 7.60 19.09 10.28
N PRO A 302 7.66 17.93 10.97
CA PRO A 302 7.75 17.90 12.44
C PRO A 302 8.95 18.66 13.03
N ASP A 303 10.04 18.83 12.26
CA ASP A 303 11.24 19.59 12.64
C ASP A 303 11.09 21.11 12.33
N GLY A 304 9.94 21.56 11.88
CA GLY A 304 9.63 22.95 11.56
C GLY A 304 10.05 23.42 10.18
N ARG A 305 10.69 22.59 9.36
CA ARG A 305 11.00 22.95 7.95
C ARG A 305 9.73 23.05 7.13
N ILE A 306 9.68 24.08 6.28
CA ILE A 306 8.62 24.23 5.27
C ILE A 306 9.07 23.53 3.99
N VAL A 307 8.26 22.65 3.49
CA VAL A 307 8.52 21.87 2.27
C VAL A 307 7.28 21.87 1.36
N ASP A 308 7.48 21.65 0.07
CA ASP A 308 6.44 21.40 -0.93
C ASP A 308 6.61 20.01 -1.60
N ASN A 309 7.65 19.29 -1.17
CA ASN A 309 8.04 18.01 -1.70
C ASN A 309 8.64 17.16 -0.56
N LYS A 310 8.28 15.87 -0.49
CA LYS A 310 8.83 14.94 0.49
C LYS A 310 9.20 13.62 -0.16
N THR A 311 10.45 13.21 0.04
CA THR A 311 10.95 11.89 -0.37
C THR A 311 10.56 10.84 0.67
N PHE A 312 10.18 9.66 0.21
CA PHE A 312 9.87 8.47 1.03
C PHE A 312 10.16 7.20 0.25
N GLY A 313 10.46 6.13 0.95
CA GLY A 313 10.82 4.82 0.40
C GLY A 313 9.80 3.72 0.67
N PRO A 314 10.19 2.45 0.42
CA PRO A 314 9.37 1.27 0.71
C PRO A 314 8.91 1.24 2.17
N ALA A 315 7.61 1.02 2.37
CA ALA A 315 6.94 0.99 3.68
C ALA A 315 7.04 2.28 4.52
N GLU A 316 7.68 3.34 4.01
CA GLU A 316 7.64 4.63 4.66
C GLU A 316 6.29 5.31 4.46
N SER A 317 5.87 6.06 5.48
CA SER A 317 4.63 6.82 5.48
C SER A 317 4.79 8.13 6.22
N PHE A 318 3.96 9.10 5.88
CA PHE A 318 3.91 10.37 6.57
C PHE A 318 2.51 10.99 6.47
N ARG A 319 2.24 11.90 7.40
CA ARG A 319 1.05 12.73 7.42
C ARG A 319 1.46 14.20 7.49
N PHE A 320 0.75 15.03 6.76
CA PHE A 320 0.81 16.48 6.94
C PHE A 320 -0.59 17.05 6.83
N GLU A 321 -0.80 18.23 7.40
CA GLU A 321 -2.06 18.93 7.31
C GLU A 321 -1.85 20.44 7.25
N PHE A 322 -2.82 21.11 6.68
CA PHE A 322 -2.89 22.57 6.58
C PHE A 322 -4.34 23.03 6.50
N VAL A 323 -4.56 24.33 6.69
CA VAL A 323 -5.85 24.94 6.37
C VAL A 323 -5.77 25.40 4.92
N GLU A 324 -6.74 24.98 4.12
CA GLU A 324 -6.76 25.28 2.69
C GLU A 324 -7.04 26.75 2.43
N ASP A 325 -6.16 27.41 1.67
CA ASP A 325 -6.26 28.85 1.36
C ASP A 325 -6.06 29.21 -0.12
N ASN A 326 -5.86 28.19 -0.99
CA ASN A 326 -5.45 28.40 -2.37
C ASN A 326 -6.42 27.75 -3.37
N PRO A 327 -7.52 28.43 -3.76
CA PRO A 327 -8.49 27.86 -4.68
C PRO A 327 -7.91 27.63 -6.07
N GLY A 328 -8.31 26.53 -6.72
CA GLY A 328 -7.85 26.21 -8.05
C GLY A 328 -7.84 24.72 -8.37
N ARG A 329 -7.32 24.40 -9.55
CA ARG A 329 -7.06 23.03 -9.98
C ARG A 329 -5.56 22.74 -9.89
N TRP A 330 -5.17 22.02 -8.88
CA TRP A 330 -3.79 21.72 -8.56
C TRP A 330 -3.40 20.31 -9.01
N PHE A 331 -2.10 20.10 -9.19
CA PHE A 331 -1.54 18.83 -9.60
C PHE A 331 -0.77 18.22 -8.41
N TYR A 332 -1.05 16.97 -8.04
CA TYR A 332 -0.19 16.22 -7.14
C TYR A 332 0.48 15.08 -7.89
N HIS A 333 1.73 14.80 -7.58
CA HIS A 333 2.48 13.77 -8.28
C HIS A 333 3.75 13.32 -7.56
N CYS A 334 4.31 12.18 -8.01
CA CYS A 334 5.69 11.84 -7.71
C CYS A 334 6.63 12.69 -8.57
N HIS A 335 7.64 13.32 -7.95
CA HIS A 335 8.58 14.19 -8.69
C HIS A 335 9.75 13.41 -9.32
N VAL A 336 9.79 12.06 -9.20
CA VAL A 336 10.62 11.22 -10.07
C VAL A 336 9.99 11.24 -11.45
N PHE A 337 10.65 11.85 -12.42
CA PHE A 337 10.06 12.13 -13.75
C PHE A 337 9.51 10.89 -14.46
N GLN A 338 10.22 9.76 -14.35
CA GLN A 338 9.72 8.51 -14.93
C GLN A 338 8.39 8.09 -14.32
N HIS A 339 8.26 8.18 -12.98
CA HIS A 339 7.02 7.83 -12.29
C HIS A 339 5.88 8.79 -12.67
N LEU A 340 6.17 10.10 -12.71
CA LEU A 340 5.23 11.12 -13.15
C LEU A 340 4.68 10.81 -14.55
N HIS A 341 5.56 10.62 -15.52
CA HIS A 341 5.17 10.43 -16.93
C HIS A 341 4.55 9.06 -17.21
N GLN A 342 4.74 8.08 -16.32
CA GLN A 342 4.12 6.76 -16.42
C GLN A 342 2.92 6.58 -15.46
N GLY A 343 2.36 7.71 -14.96
CA GLY A 343 1.02 7.73 -14.39
C GLY A 343 0.88 8.08 -12.92
N MET A 344 1.97 8.31 -12.16
CA MET A 344 1.92 8.63 -10.73
C MET A 344 1.61 10.10 -10.49
N ASN A 345 0.40 10.50 -10.84
CA ASN A 345 -0.06 11.89 -10.80
C ASN A 345 -1.59 11.96 -10.69
N GLY A 346 -2.13 13.10 -10.24
CA GLY A 346 -3.57 13.30 -10.10
C GLY A 346 -3.95 14.75 -9.84
N TRP A 347 -5.25 15.00 -9.69
CA TRP A 347 -5.81 16.33 -9.49
C TRP A 347 -6.24 16.56 -8.04
N TYR A 348 -5.95 17.76 -7.54
CA TYR A 348 -6.49 18.31 -6.31
C TYR A 348 -7.28 19.58 -6.66
N LEU A 349 -8.58 19.56 -6.39
CA LEU A 349 -9.52 20.62 -6.72
C LEU A 349 -9.91 21.36 -5.46
N VAL A 350 -9.69 22.67 -5.43
CA VAL A 350 -10.06 23.55 -4.31
C VAL A 350 -11.05 24.59 -4.79
N SER A 351 -12.20 24.68 -4.13
CA SER A 351 -13.27 25.63 -4.43
C SER A 351 -13.52 26.63 -3.31
#